data_1c4e81fb906ed12a21bb37f8c81c374c
#
_entry.id   1c4e81fb906ed12a21bb37f8c81c374c
#
_cell.length_a   1.000
_cell.length_b   1.000
_cell.length_c   1.000
_cell.angle_alpha   90.00
_cell.angle_beta   90.00
_cell.angle_gamma   90.00
#
_symmetry.space_group_name_H-M   'P 1'
#
loop_
_entity.id
_entity.type
_entity.pdbx_description
1 polymer ?
#
loop_
_entity_poly.entity_id
_entity_poly.type
_entity_poly.pdbx_seq_one_letter_code
_entity_poly.pdbx_strand_id
1 'polypeptide(L)'
;MTLTKRTSRPGETLTLIVLAAVLGSCSSDGASGGGGGGGDTGRRGEVLAALGQSVVAPLIAELETETTSLETALAEATAAAGGRDGAQAAWQQTMATWQRLEVMQFGPLGASREVMGGQDLRARIYSWPLLNRCQIDRQTVQDGYDDPDALEAVSGGPIGLGAIEYLLFTDDPSNDCPPFDAINVDGTWDSMADMIPQRRLDYAAALATLVRRRSEELARAWAADGGNFIEEMTDPSRSGAVYGTAQEGLNAVSDAMFYLEKETKDMKLATPLGISGCSTEQCPDRLESLWAFWSKEHVIANLRGFQSLYLGGAPGDDGLGFDDLLRDMGADDVADDMESALTAAIDTTEAVPGTFREALTENEPAMREAFMAVQVVTDLLKSDFLSMLDLEAPDRAAGDND
;
A
#
# COMPACT_ATOMS: atom_id res chain seq x y z
N MET A 1 57.85 7.09 25.32
CA MET A 1 59.06 7.14 24.48
C MET A 1 58.64 7.79 23.16
N THR A 2 58.87 9.06 23.16
CA THR A 2 59.60 9.93 22.23
C THR A 2 58.92 10.11 20.87
N LEU A 3 58.15 11.14 20.72
CA LEU A 3 58.37 12.42 20.01
C LEU A 3 59.33 12.37 18.81
N THR A 4 58.89 12.77 17.64
CA THR A 4 59.53 13.93 16.98
C THR A 4 58.64 14.55 15.88
N LYS A 5 58.50 15.84 15.99
CA LYS A 5 58.04 16.89 15.08
C LYS A 5 59.05 17.16 13.93
N ARG A 6 58.58 17.68 12.81
CA ARG A 6 59.10 18.89 12.11
C ARG A 6 58.26 19.12 10.83
N THR A 7 57.52 20.23 10.70
CA THR A 7 57.88 21.60 10.21
C THR A 7 58.41 21.59 8.77
N SER A 8 58.08 22.40 7.79
CA SER A 8 57.35 23.65 7.60
C SER A 8 57.50 24.06 6.14
N ARG A 9 56.46 24.65 5.52
CA ARG A 9 56.40 25.80 4.60
C ARG A 9 57.60 26.16 3.68
N PRO A 10 57.45 27.02 2.57
CA PRO A 10 56.32 27.80 2.05
C PRO A 10 56.20 27.77 0.50
N GLY A 11 55.10 28.16 -0.07
CA GLY A 11 54.78 29.42 -0.72
C GLY A 11 55.14 29.53 -2.20
N GLU A 12 54.17 29.74 -3.04
CA GLU A 12 54.31 30.68 -4.16
C GLU A 12 52.94 31.17 -4.66
N THR A 13 52.93 32.45 -4.90
CA THR A 13 51.84 33.38 -5.16
C THR A 13 51.68 33.62 -6.67
N LEU A 14 50.48 34.08 -7.05
CA LEU A 14 50.14 34.94 -8.20
C LEU A 14 50.05 34.27 -9.58
N THR A 15 48.94 34.43 -10.27
CA THR A 15 48.71 35.65 -11.10
C THR A 15 47.25 35.67 -11.61
N LEU A 16 46.58 36.77 -11.31
CA LEU A 16 45.34 37.21 -11.95
C LEU A 16 45.63 37.60 -13.41
N ILE A 17 44.83 37.10 -14.37
CA ILE A 17 44.71 37.72 -15.65
C ILE A 17 43.22 38.03 -15.89
N VAL A 18 42.89 39.30 -15.77
CA VAL A 18 41.67 39.95 -16.25
C VAL A 18 41.89 40.20 -17.74
N LEU A 19 40.97 39.69 -18.58
CA LEU A 19 40.82 40.15 -19.94
C LEU A 19 39.36 40.50 -20.19
N ALA A 20 39.11 41.79 -20.24
CA ALA A 20 37.88 42.39 -20.74
C ALA A 20 38.07 42.71 -22.23
N ALA A 21 37.03 42.53 -22.96
CA ALA A 21 36.61 43.23 -24.20
C ALA A 21 35.83 42.22 -25.08
N VAL A 22 34.81 42.54 -25.84
CA VAL A 22 34.20 43.73 -26.39
C VAL A 22 32.80 43.34 -26.89
N LEU A 23 31.89 44.24 -26.79
CA LEU A 23 30.54 44.24 -27.33
C LEU A 23 30.52 43.98 -28.85
N GLY A 24 29.69 43.06 -29.27
CA GLY A 24 29.32 42.86 -30.66
C GLY A 24 27.81 42.59 -30.73
N SER A 25 27.03 43.65 -30.93
CA SER A 25 25.61 43.56 -31.31
C SER A 25 25.49 42.98 -32.71
N CYS A 26 24.78 41.88 -32.86
CA CYS A 26 24.13 41.54 -34.12
C CYS A 26 22.71 41.09 -33.82
N SER A 27 21.78 41.96 -34.17
CA SER A 27 20.37 41.59 -34.33
C SER A 27 20.24 40.66 -35.53
N SER A 28 19.62 39.53 -35.36
CA SER A 28 18.95 38.82 -36.43
C SER A 28 17.63 38.24 -35.89
N ASP A 29 16.57 38.81 -36.42
CA ASP A 29 15.22 38.28 -36.39
C ASP A 29 15.21 36.85 -36.96
N GLY A 30 14.47 35.96 -36.32
CA GLY A 30 14.12 34.70 -36.99
C GLY A 30 13.62 33.60 -36.10
N ALA A 31 12.33 33.37 -36.19
CA ALA A 31 11.61 32.15 -35.91
C ALA A 31 11.35 31.78 -34.44
N SER A 32 10.17 32.13 -34.01
CA SER A 32 9.35 31.40 -33.07
C SER A 32 9.30 29.91 -33.42
N GLY A 33 9.83 29.08 -32.55
CA GLY A 33 9.73 27.64 -32.64
C GLY A 33 9.64 27.06 -31.23
N GLY A 34 8.47 26.54 -30.86
CA GLY A 34 8.34 25.53 -29.81
C GLY A 34 8.08 26.06 -28.41
N GLY A 35 6.91 26.57 -28.15
CA GLY A 35 6.33 26.52 -26.81
C GLY A 35 5.71 25.13 -26.57
N GLY A 36 6.47 24.15 -26.10
CA GLY A 36 5.97 22.84 -25.76
C GLY A 36 6.24 22.42 -24.30
N GLY A 37 7.08 23.16 -23.56
CA GLY A 37 7.51 22.71 -22.24
C GLY A 37 6.70 23.26 -21.05
N GLY A 38 5.89 24.30 -21.23
CA GLY A 38 5.19 24.92 -20.11
C GLY A 38 3.77 24.39 -19.86
N GLY A 39 3.17 23.76 -20.87
CA GLY A 39 1.80 23.21 -20.76
C GLY A 39 1.79 21.86 -20.06
N ASP A 40 2.73 20.99 -20.38
CA ASP A 40 2.82 19.64 -19.86
C ASP A 40 3.19 19.62 -18.38
N THR A 41 4.15 20.41 -17.94
CA THR A 41 4.50 20.51 -16.50
C THR A 41 3.34 21.05 -15.65
N GLY A 42 2.50 21.95 -16.17
CA GLY A 42 1.30 22.44 -15.51
C GLY A 42 0.24 21.34 -15.36
N ARG A 43 -0.02 20.59 -16.43
CA ARG A 43 -1.03 19.53 -16.44
C ARG A 43 -0.66 18.38 -15.51
N ARG A 44 0.60 17.97 -15.47
CA ARG A 44 1.11 16.97 -14.51
C ARG A 44 0.90 17.41 -13.06
N GLY A 45 1.10 18.70 -12.75
CA GLY A 45 0.83 19.26 -11.42
C GLY A 45 -0.66 19.25 -11.06
N GLU A 46 -1.54 19.55 -12.02
CA GLU A 46 -2.99 19.47 -11.83
C GLU A 46 -3.44 18.03 -11.52
N VAL A 47 -2.96 17.04 -12.27
CA VAL A 47 -3.26 15.62 -12.03
C VAL A 47 -2.73 15.18 -10.67
N LEU A 48 -1.47 15.48 -10.34
CA LEU A 48 -0.91 15.12 -9.05
C LEU A 48 -1.73 15.72 -7.89
N ALA A 49 -2.13 16.98 -7.99
CA ALA A 49 -2.98 17.65 -7.00
C ALA A 49 -4.36 16.99 -6.88
N ALA A 50 -4.97 16.64 -8.01
CA ALA A 50 -6.28 15.98 -8.04
C ALA A 50 -6.21 14.59 -7.39
N LEU A 51 -5.19 13.78 -7.69
CA LEU A 51 -4.96 12.48 -7.05
C LEU A 51 -4.86 12.63 -5.53
N GLY A 52 -4.09 13.60 -5.04
CA GLY A 52 -3.98 13.85 -3.60
C GLY A 52 -5.29 14.28 -2.96
N GLN A 53 -6.02 15.21 -3.57
CA GLN A 53 -7.20 15.85 -3.01
C GLN A 53 -8.50 15.06 -3.20
N SER A 54 -8.66 14.41 -4.36
CA SER A 54 -9.92 13.76 -4.74
C SER A 54 -9.91 12.24 -4.55
N VAL A 55 -8.72 11.62 -4.45
CA VAL A 55 -8.60 10.17 -4.30
C VAL A 55 -8.03 9.81 -2.91
N VAL A 56 -6.80 10.24 -2.61
CA VAL A 56 -6.08 9.73 -1.42
C VAL A 56 -6.60 10.33 -0.13
N ALA A 57 -6.75 11.65 -0.03
CA ALA A 57 -7.17 12.30 1.20
C ALA A 57 -8.60 11.89 1.65
N PRO A 58 -9.60 11.78 0.75
CA PRO A 58 -10.92 11.25 1.11
C PRO A 58 -10.87 9.79 1.59
N LEU A 59 -10.05 8.96 0.97
CA LEU A 59 -9.93 7.54 1.33
C LEU A 59 -9.24 7.36 2.70
N ILE A 60 -8.26 8.21 3.03
CA ILE A 60 -7.66 8.26 4.38
C ILE A 60 -8.70 8.67 5.44
N ALA A 61 -9.55 9.65 5.17
CA ALA A 61 -10.62 10.07 6.07
C ALA A 61 -11.70 8.97 6.24
N GLU A 62 -12.00 8.23 5.18
CA GLU A 62 -12.85 7.04 5.25
C GLU A 62 -12.22 5.97 6.16
N LEU A 63 -10.93 5.66 6.00
CA LEU A 63 -10.21 4.70 6.85
C LEU A 63 -10.25 5.11 8.34
N GLU A 64 -10.06 6.39 8.66
CA GLU A 64 -10.15 6.90 10.03
C GLU A 64 -11.55 6.66 10.64
N THR A 65 -12.60 6.85 9.83
CA THR A 65 -13.99 6.58 10.22
C THR A 65 -14.21 5.08 10.45
N GLU A 66 -13.77 4.23 9.52
CA GLU A 66 -13.98 2.79 9.61
C GLU A 66 -13.18 2.15 10.76
N THR A 67 -11.96 2.61 11.02
CA THR A 67 -11.17 2.12 12.16
C THR A 67 -11.76 2.52 13.50
N THR A 68 -12.42 3.69 13.59
CA THR A 68 -13.19 4.11 14.77
C THR A 68 -14.43 3.23 14.97
N SER A 69 -15.10 2.87 13.90
CA SER A 69 -16.25 1.96 13.91
C SER A 69 -15.83 0.54 14.34
N LEU A 70 -14.68 0.05 13.84
CA LEU A 70 -14.11 -1.22 14.24
C LEU A 70 -13.75 -1.29 15.73
N GLU A 71 -13.09 -0.24 16.27
CA GLU A 71 -12.79 -0.15 17.70
C GLU A 71 -14.07 -0.20 18.55
N THR A 72 -15.09 0.53 18.13
CA THR A 72 -16.40 0.55 18.84
C THR A 72 -17.06 -0.83 18.81
N ALA A 73 -17.12 -1.48 17.63
CA ALA A 73 -17.74 -2.79 17.48
C ALA A 73 -17.01 -3.89 18.27
N LEU A 74 -15.67 -3.85 18.34
CA LEU A 74 -14.88 -4.78 19.14
C LEU A 74 -15.05 -4.52 20.65
N ALA A 75 -15.15 -3.27 21.09
CA ALA A 75 -15.47 -2.95 22.49
C ALA A 75 -16.86 -3.46 22.89
N GLU A 76 -17.85 -3.38 22.00
CA GLU A 76 -19.18 -3.96 22.24
C GLU A 76 -19.12 -5.50 22.28
N ALA A 77 -18.34 -6.13 21.41
CA ALA A 77 -18.18 -7.59 21.37
C ALA A 77 -17.51 -8.14 22.63
N THR A 78 -16.58 -7.41 23.24
CA THR A 78 -15.96 -7.81 24.52
C THR A 78 -16.92 -7.66 25.71
N ALA A 79 -17.82 -6.68 25.66
CA ALA A 79 -18.73 -6.38 26.75
C ALA A 79 -19.98 -7.26 26.81
N ALA A 80 -20.43 -7.86 25.70
CA ALA A 80 -21.68 -8.61 25.59
C ALA A 80 -21.54 -9.84 24.68
N ALA A 81 -22.02 -10.99 25.14
CA ALA A 81 -22.14 -12.18 24.30
C ALA A 81 -23.00 -11.88 23.05
N GLY A 82 -22.46 -12.17 21.85
CA GLY A 82 -23.16 -12.00 20.57
C GLY A 82 -22.75 -10.77 19.75
N GLY A 83 -21.81 -9.94 20.22
CA GLY A 83 -21.28 -8.80 19.45
C GLY A 83 -20.28 -9.15 18.37
N ARG A 84 -19.86 -10.43 18.27
CA ARG A 84 -18.80 -10.87 17.34
C ARG A 84 -19.17 -10.62 15.88
N ASP A 85 -20.40 -10.91 15.46
CA ASP A 85 -20.85 -10.70 14.08
C ASP A 85 -20.76 -9.23 13.66
N GLY A 86 -21.10 -8.31 14.59
CA GLY A 86 -20.96 -6.86 14.37
C GLY A 86 -19.50 -6.44 14.20
N ALA A 87 -18.60 -6.99 15.01
CA ALA A 87 -17.16 -6.75 14.90
C ALA A 87 -16.58 -7.34 13.61
N GLN A 88 -17.03 -8.52 13.18
CA GLN A 88 -16.63 -9.12 11.90
C GLN A 88 -17.06 -8.25 10.71
N ALA A 89 -18.31 -7.75 10.72
CA ALA A 89 -18.79 -6.85 9.68
C ALA A 89 -18.01 -5.52 9.65
N ALA A 90 -17.69 -4.95 10.82
CA ALA A 90 -16.87 -3.74 10.90
C ALA A 90 -15.44 -3.97 10.39
N TRP A 91 -14.84 -5.12 10.69
CA TRP A 91 -13.53 -5.50 10.14
C TRP A 91 -13.57 -5.62 8.60
N GLN A 92 -14.59 -6.27 8.04
CA GLN A 92 -14.77 -6.41 6.60
C GLN A 92 -14.89 -5.03 5.91
N GLN A 93 -15.62 -4.11 6.52
CA GLN A 93 -15.76 -2.74 6.00
C GLN A 93 -14.43 -1.98 6.07
N THR A 94 -13.71 -2.06 7.19
CA THR A 94 -12.38 -1.47 7.34
C THR A 94 -11.40 -2.04 6.31
N MET A 95 -11.42 -3.36 6.07
CA MET A 95 -10.57 -3.99 5.06
C MET A 95 -10.93 -3.56 3.63
N ALA A 96 -12.20 -3.36 3.31
CA ALA A 96 -12.60 -2.86 1.99
C ALA A 96 -12.02 -1.48 1.69
N THR A 97 -11.98 -0.60 2.68
CA THR A 97 -11.34 0.73 2.57
C THR A 97 -9.81 0.61 2.56
N TRP A 98 -9.25 -0.21 3.47
CA TRP A 98 -7.80 -0.42 3.54
C TRP A 98 -7.23 -0.97 2.24
N GLN A 99 -7.84 -1.98 1.64
CA GLN A 99 -7.35 -2.61 0.41
C GLN A 99 -7.38 -1.66 -0.80
N ARG A 100 -8.32 -0.71 -0.85
CA ARG A 100 -8.27 0.37 -1.86
C ARG A 100 -7.07 1.29 -1.61
N LEU A 101 -6.76 1.60 -0.35
CA LEU A 101 -5.64 2.46 0.02
C LEU A 101 -4.29 1.73 -0.08
N GLU A 102 -4.27 0.41 0.05
CA GLU A 102 -3.05 -0.39 0.08
C GLU A 102 -2.25 -0.33 -1.24
N VAL A 103 -2.89 -0.04 -2.37
CA VAL A 103 -2.21 0.20 -3.65
C VAL A 103 -1.55 1.60 -3.74
N MET A 104 -1.72 2.44 -2.71
CA MET A 104 -1.25 3.83 -2.66
C MET A 104 -0.06 3.99 -1.70
N GLN A 105 0.92 3.07 -1.77
CA GLN A 105 2.05 3.03 -0.85
C GLN A 105 3.13 4.08 -1.19
N PHE A 106 2.74 5.34 -1.29
CA PHE A 106 3.64 6.49 -1.42
C PHE A 106 3.46 7.45 -0.23
N GLY A 107 4.43 8.34 -0.04
CA GLY A 107 4.43 9.23 1.10
C GLY A 107 4.33 8.48 2.44
N PRO A 108 3.60 8.98 3.45
CA PRO A 108 3.55 8.42 4.80
C PRO A 108 3.17 6.94 4.90
N LEU A 109 2.42 6.40 3.94
CA LEU A 109 2.09 4.97 3.87
C LEU A 109 3.30 4.10 3.55
N GLY A 110 4.18 4.59 2.69
CA GLY A 110 5.32 3.85 2.19
C GLY A 110 6.37 3.52 3.25
N ALA A 111 7.25 2.58 2.89
CA ALA A 111 8.39 2.20 3.72
C ALA A 111 9.41 3.34 3.78
N SER A 112 9.82 3.74 4.99
CA SER A 112 10.71 4.89 5.22
C SER A 112 12.10 4.78 4.58
N ARG A 113 12.53 3.56 4.20
CA ARG A 113 13.81 3.29 3.56
C ARG A 113 13.74 3.21 2.04
N GLU A 114 12.56 3.09 1.47
CA GLU A 114 12.32 2.80 0.06
C GLU A 114 11.54 3.92 -0.63
N VAL A 115 10.68 4.60 0.13
CA VAL A 115 9.73 5.59 -0.41
C VAL A 115 10.04 6.98 0.14
N MET A 116 10.14 7.97 -0.73
CA MET A 116 10.30 9.37 -0.33
C MET A 116 9.11 9.81 0.54
N GLY A 117 9.42 10.37 1.72
CA GLY A 117 8.39 10.77 2.70
C GLY A 117 7.74 9.60 3.46
N GLY A 118 8.24 8.37 3.29
CA GLY A 118 7.73 7.17 3.95
C GLY A 118 7.84 7.22 5.47
N GLN A 119 6.82 6.67 6.17
CA GLN A 119 6.75 6.61 7.64
C GLN A 119 6.39 5.21 8.16
N ASP A 120 6.47 4.18 7.33
CA ASP A 120 6.19 2.77 7.67
C ASP A 120 4.76 2.51 8.18
N LEU A 121 3.79 3.41 7.91
CA LEU A 121 2.43 3.30 8.46
C LEU A 121 1.67 2.10 7.91
N ARG A 122 1.92 1.71 6.65
CA ARG A 122 1.34 0.49 6.06
C ARG A 122 1.60 -0.74 6.92
N ALA A 123 2.84 -0.99 7.30
CA ALA A 123 3.23 -2.18 8.04
C ALA A 123 2.65 -2.21 9.47
N ARG A 124 2.30 -1.05 10.05
CA ARG A 124 1.69 -0.94 11.37
C ARG A 124 0.17 -1.11 11.34
N ILE A 125 -0.48 -0.77 10.21
CA ILE A 125 -1.92 -0.97 10.01
C ILE A 125 -2.21 -2.39 9.55
N TYR A 126 -1.40 -2.91 8.61
CA TYR A 126 -1.59 -4.23 8.03
C TYR A 126 -0.24 -4.87 7.67
N SER A 127 0.15 -5.91 8.39
CA SER A 127 1.47 -6.52 8.28
C SER A 127 1.56 -7.70 7.29
N TRP A 128 0.49 -8.00 6.54
CA TRP A 128 0.54 -9.06 5.53
C TRP A 128 1.70 -8.83 4.53
N PRO A 129 2.44 -9.88 4.10
CA PRO A 129 2.26 -11.31 4.39
C PRO A 129 3.01 -11.81 5.65
N LEU A 130 3.54 -10.92 6.48
CA LEU A 130 4.44 -11.25 7.59
C LEU A 130 3.74 -11.60 8.91
N LEU A 131 2.47 -12.00 8.89
CA LEU A 131 1.71 -12.33 10.09
C LEU A 131 2.27 -13.59 10.77
N ASN A 132 2.68 -13.47 12.03
CA ASN A 132 3.13 -14.58 12.85
C ASN A 132 2.05 -15.01 13.85
N ARG A 133 1.25 -16.01 13.47
CA ARG A 133 0.12 -16.54 14.24
C ARG A 133 0.55 -17.11 15.59
N CYS A 134 1.65 -17.87 15.65
CA CYS A 134 2.16 -18.37 16.92
C CYS A 134 2.52 -17.24 17.88
N GLN A 135 3.04 -16.11 17.39
CA GLN A 135 3.31 -14.95 18.25
C GLN A 135 2.01 -14.31 18.77
N ILE A 136 0.94 -14.31 17.97
CA ILE A 136 -0.39 -13.86 18.41
C ILE A 136 -0.91 -14.79 19.52
N ASP A 137 -0.82 -16.12 19.33
CA ASP A 137 -1.26 -17.09 20.34
C ASP A 137 -0.47 -16.99 21.66
N ARG A 138 0.86 -16.74 21.57
CA ARG A 138 1.67 -16.47 22.76
C ARG A 138 1.19 -15.23 23.51
N GLN A 139 0.91 -14.12 22.80
CA GLN A 139 0.40 -12.90 23.43
C GLN A 139 -1.00 -13.14 24.03
N THR A 140 -1.84 -13.94 23.37
CA THR A 140 -3.16 -14.32 23.88
C THR A 140 -3.09 -15.00 25.24
N VAL A 141 -2.15 -15.92 25.47
CA VAL A 141 -2.01 -16.60 26.79
C VAL A 141 -1.26 -15.78 27.82
N GLN A 142 -0.42 -14.83 27.39
CA GLN A 142 0.40 -14.02 28.28
C GLN A 142 -0.27 -12.72 28.74
N ASP A 143 -1.49 -12.42 28.27
CA ASP A 143 -2.16 -11.11 28.44
C ASP A 143 -1.29 -9.92 28.02
N GLY A 144 -0.38 -10.12 27.03
CA GLY A 144 0.56 -9.12 26.58
C GLY A 144 -0.08 -7.94 25.84
N TYR A 145 -1.37 -8.02 25.57
CA TYR A 145 -2.16 -7.00 24.89
C TYR A 145 -2.76 -5.93 25.83
N ASP A 146 -2.66 -6.07 27.13
CA ASP A 146 -3.10 -5.06 28.09
C ASP A 146 -2.38 -3.70 27.93
N ASP A 147 -1.17 -3.74 27.36
CA ASP A 147 -0.42 -2.55 26.92
C ASP A 147 -0.24 -2.57 25.40
N PRO A 148 -1.15 -1.95 24.63
CA PRO A 148 -1.06 -1.90 23.18
C PRO A 148 0.24 -1.32 22.64
N ASP A 149 0.84 -0.34 23.33
CA ASP A 149 2.10 0.28 22.91
C ASP A 149 3.28 -0.70 23.07
N ALA A 150 3.23 -1.60 24.06
CA ALA A 150 4.22 -2.66 24.22
C ALA A 150 4.14 -3.71 23.09
N LEU A 151 2.95 -3.96 22.53
CA LEU A 151 2.77 -4.91 21.42
C LEU A 151 3.54 -4.47 20.15
N GLU A 152 3.66 -3.19 19.89
CA GLU A 152 4.42 -2.69 18.73
C GLU A 152 5.91 -3.02 18.81
N ALA A 153 6.45 -3.19 20.00
CA ALA A 153 7.83 -3.59 20.21
C ALA A 153 8.05 -5.10 20.05
N VAL A 154 6.97 -5.90 19.96
CA VAL A 154 7.06 -7.35 19.82
C VAL A 154 7.43 -7.73 18.39
N SER A 155 8.54 -8.44 18.24
CA SER A 155 8.98 -8.95 16.95
C SER A 155 8.00 -9.96 16.36
N GLY A 156 7.80 -9.92 15.04
CA GLY A 156 7.00 -10.91 14.31
C GLY A 156 5.57 -10.50 13.98
N GLY A 157 5.24 -9.21 14.07
CA GLY A 157 3.98 -8.66 13.54
C GLY A 157 2.70 -9.18 14.19
N PRO A 158 2.59 -9.27 15.54
CA PRO A 158 1.35 -9.71 16.20
C PRO A 158 0.32 -8.56 16.30
N ILE A 159 0.34 -7.63 15.34
CA ILE A 159 -0.45 -6.39 15.32
C ILE A 159 -1.15 -6.19 13.98
N GLY A 160 -2.04 -5.20 13.92
CA GLY A 160 -2.71 -4.74 12.72
C GLY A 160 -3.94 -5.56 12.33
N LEU A 161 -4.54 -5.19 11.20
CA LEU A 161 -5.81 -5.75 10.71
C LEU A 161 -5.74 -7.27 10.44
N GLY A 162 -4.58 -7.81 10.02
CA GLY A 162 -4.41 -9.24 9.82
C GLY A 162 -4.41 -10.03 11.13
N ALA A 163 -3.86 -9.46 12.21
CA ALA A 163 -3.93 -10.08 13.54
C ALA A 163 -5.36 -10.05 14.09
N ILE A 164 -6.10 -8.95 13.86
CA ILE A 164 -7.53 -8.86 14.21
C ILE A 164 -8.32 -9.92 13.45
N GLU A 165 -8.06 -10.14 12.16
CA GLU A 165 -8.71 -11.21 11.38
C GLU A 165 -8.53 -12.56 12.06
N TYR A 166 -7.28 -12.96 12.34
CA TYR A 166 -6.98 -14.23 12.99
C TYR A 166 -7.74 -14.39 14.30
N LEU A 167 -7.68 -13.39 15.17
CA LEU A 167 -8.32 -13.43 16.49
C LEU A 167 -9.86 -13.46 16.41
N LEU A 168 -10.42 -12.74 15.45
CA LEU A 168 -11.87 -12.51 15.36
C LEU A 168 -12.61 -13.60 14.56
N PHE A 169 -11.95 -14.22 13.56
CA PHE A 169 -12.60 -15.19 12.67
C PHE A 169 -12.20 -16.64 12.93
N THR A 170 -11.18 -16.91 13.77
CA THR A 170 -10.79 -18.27 14.11
C THR A 170 -11.74 -18.87 15.13
N ASP A 171 -12.40 -19.98 14.73
CA ASP A 171 -13.23 -20.81 15.62
C ASP A 171 -12.47 -22.05 16.15
N ASP A 172 -11.29 -22.33 15.59
CA ASP A 172 -10.44 -23.44 16.01
C ASP A 172 -9.92 -23.18 17.44
N PRO A 173 -10.17 -24.09 18.39
CA PRO A 173 -9.65 -23.97 19.74
C PRO A 173 -8.14 -24.22 19.85
N SER A 174 -7.50 -24.74 18.80
CA SER A 174 -6.05 -24.97 18.75
C SER A 174 -5.27 -23.66 18.59
N ASN A 175 -3.95 -23.74 18.73
CA ASN A 175 -3.02 -22.66 18.41
C ASN A 175 -2.10 -23.06 17.24
N ASP A 176 -1.48 -22.07 16.64
CA ASP A 176 -0.60 -22.23 15.47
C ASP A 176 0.89 -22.37 15.85
N CYS A 177 1.18 -22.56 17.13
CA CYS A 177 2.55 -22.77 17.60
C CYS A 177 3.01 -24.20 17.39
N PRO A 178 4.32 -24.41 17.13
CA PRO A 178 4.87 -25.75 17.04
C PRO A 178 4.66 -26.55 18.34
N PRO A 179 4.58 -27.89 18.29
CA PRO A 179 4.37 -28.73 19.49
C PRO A 179 5.43 -28.58 20.59
N PHE A 180 6.63 -28.13 20.25
CA PHE A 180 7.73 -27.87 21.18
C PHE A 180 7.74 -26.42 21.73
N ASP A 181 6.77 -25.59 21.37
CA ASP A 181 6.63 -24.25 21.93
C ASP A 181 6.24 -24.32 23.41
N ALA A 182 6.69 -23.32 24.19
CA ALA A 182 6.44 -23.28 25.63
C ALA A 182 4.95 -23.31 25.97
N ILE A 183 4.08 -22.63 25.22
CA ILE A 183 2.64 -22.65 25.48
C ILE A 183 2.00 -24.03 25.33
N ASN A 184 2.61 -24.92 24.52
CA ASN A 184 2.17 -26.30 24.32
C ASN A 184 2.86 -27.26 25.32
N VAL A 185 4.20 -27.16 25.47
CA VAL A 185 4.97 -28.03 26.34
C VAL A 185 4.59 -27.86 27.79
N ASP A 186 4.36 -26.66 28.25
CA ASP A 186 3.96 -26.35 29.63
C ASP A 186 2.45 -26.53 29.87
N GLY A 187 1.68 -26.90 28.84
CA GLY A 187 0.23 -27.05 28.90
C GLY A 187 -0.52 -25.75 29.18
N THR A 188 0.11 -24.61 28.97
CA THR A 188 -0.49 -23.29 29.25
C THR A 188 -1.72 -23.06 28.38
N TRP A 189 -1.63 -23.38 27.09
CA TRP A 189 -2.75 -23.24 26.15
C TRP A 189 -3.96 -24.06 26.59
N ASP A 190 -3.77 -25.36 26.85
CA ASP A 190 -4.85 -26.28 27.25
C ASP A 190 -5.47 -25.89 28.59
N SER A 191 -4.66 -25.42 29.53
CA SER A 191 -5.16 -24.98 30.84
C SER A 191 -6.03 -23.70 30.77
N MET A 192 -5.95 -22.97 29.67
CA MET A 192 -6.72 -21.74 29.43
C MET A 192 -7.82 -21.92 28.39
N ALA A 193 -8.11 -23.12 27.91
CA ALA A 193 -9.03 -23.39 26.80
C ALA A 193 -10.38 -22.63 26.92
N ASP A 194 -10.98 -22.62 28.12
CA ASP A 194 -12.25 -21.93 28.37
C ASP A 194 -12.13 -20.40 28.30
N MET A 195 -10.94 -19.84 28.46
CA MET A 195 -10.68 -18.39 28.44
C MET A 195 -10.22 -17.89 27.07
N ILE A 196 -9.67 -18.74 26.22
CA ILE A 196 -9.10 -18.35 24.91
C ILE A 196 -10.09 -17.57 24.06
N PRO A 197 -11.37 -17.96 23.90
CA PRO A 197 -12.31 -17.19 23.08
C PRO A 197 -12.47 -15.73 23.54
N GLN A 198 -12.57 -15.52 24.85
CA GLN A 198 -12.67 -14.14 25.38
C GLN A 198 -11.35 -13.39 25.23
N ARG A 199 -10.22 -14.00 25.52
CA ARG A 199 -8.89 -13.38 25.37
C ARG A 199 -8.60 -12.99 23.92
N ARG A 200 -9.05 -13.78 22.94
CA ARG A 200 -8.97 -13.42 21.52
C ARG A 200 -9.76 -12.14 21.21
N LEU A 201 -10.95 -11.99 21.76
CA LEU A 201 -11.76 -10.76 21.60
C LEU A 201 -11.11 -9.56 22.29
N ASP A 202 -10.64 -9.73 23.53
CA ASP A 202 -9.98 -8.66 24.29
C ASP A 202 -8.70 -8.18 23.55
N TYR A 203 -7.94 -9.12 23.01
CA TYR A 203 -6.75 -8.80 22.22
C TYR A 203 -7.11 -8.10 20.91
N ALA A 204 -8.14 -8.57 20.18
CA ALA A 204 -8.61 -7.92 18.96
C ALA A 204 -9.06 -6.47 19.24
N ALA A 205 -9.72 -6.21 20.39
CA ALA A 205 -10.12 -4.87 20.80
C ALA A 205 -8.91 -3.96 21.10
N ALA A 206 -7.88 -4.48 21.77
CA ALA A 206 -6.64 -3.75 21.99
C ALA A 206 -5.93 -3.40 20.65
N LEU A 207 -5.91 -4.32 19.70
CA LEU A 207 -5.37 -4.08 18.36
C LEU A 207 -6.19 -3.06 17.56
N ALA A 208 -7.52 -3.05 17.68
CA ALA A 208 -8.35 -2.05 17.03
C ALA A 208 -8.01 -0.62 17.50
N THR A 209 -7.74 -0.46 18.80
CA THR A 209 -7.23 0.82 19.35
C THR A 209 -5.91 1.23 18.70
N LEU A 210 -4.98 0.30 18.50
CA LEU A 210 -3.72 0.58 17.80
C LEU A 210 -3.96 0.97 16.33
N VAL A 211 -4.74 0.19 15.60
CA VAL A 211 -5.05 0.45 14.19
C VAL A 211 -5.70 1.81 14.02
N ARG A 212 -6.69 2.16 14.88
CA ARG A 212 -7.29 3.49 14.88
C ARG A 212 -6.26 4.59 15.10
N ARG A 213 -5.38 4.46 16.09
CA ARG A 213 -4.30 5.45 16.34
C ARG A 213 -3.38 5.59 15.12
N ARG A 214 -3.10 4.51 14.38
CA ARG A 214 -2.26 4.55 13.18
C ARG A 214 -2.98 5.16 11.98
N SER A 215 -4.29 4.95 11.85
CA SER A 215 -5.09 5.67 10.85
C SER A 215 -5.18 7.17 11.14
N GLU A 216 -5.34 7.57 12.40
CA GLU A 216 -5.27 8.98 12.83
C GLU A 216 -3.87 9.60 12.60
N GLU A 217 -2.79 8.83 12.80
CA GLU A 217 -1.42 9.27 12.50
C GLU A 217 -1.26 9.51 10.99
N LEU A 218 -1.79 8.61 10.15
CA LEU A 218 -1.81 8.75 8.71
C LEU A 218 -2.62 9.99 8.28
N ALA A 219 -3.84 10.15 8.80
CA ALA A 219 -4.68 11.32 8.51
C ALA A 219 -3.98 12.62 8.89
N ARG A 220 -3.35 12.65 10.05
CA ARG A 220 -2.58 13.82 10.53
C ARG A 220 -1.33 14.08 9.68
N ALA A 221 -0.64 13.04 9.21
CA ALA A 221 0.51 13.20 8.34
C ALA A 221 0.13 13.85 6.99
N TRP A 222 -1.07 13.57 6.48
CA TRP A 222 -1.60 14.14 5.25
C TRP A 222 -2.22 15.52 5.43
N ALA A 223 -2.83 15.81 6.57
CA ALA A 223 -3.60 17.04 6.81
C ALA A 223 -2.73 18.30 6.73
N ALA A 224 -3.29 19.38 6.15
CA ALA A 224 -2.61 20.66 5.98
C ALA A 224 -2.22 21.35 7.31
N ASP A 225 -2.94 21.07 8.38
CA ASP A 225 -2.67 21.56 9.73
C ASP A 225 -1.85 20.56 10.59
N GLY A 226 -1.40 19.47 9.97
CA GLY A 226 -0.58 18.42 10.58
C GLY A 226 0.80 18.29 9.91
N GLY A 227 1.07 17.11 9.36
CA GLY A 227 2.31 16.82 8.61
C GLY A 227 2.34 17.45 7.21
N ASN A 228 1.19 17.88 6.72
CA ASN A 228 0.99 18.63 5.47
C ASN A 228 1.51 17.89 4.21
N PHE A 229 1.43 16.55 4.19
CA PHE A 229 1.86 15.81 3.00
C PHE A 229 0.99 16.13 1.77
N ILE A 230 -0.24 16.61 1.96
CA ILE A 230 -1.09 17.07 0.85
C ILE A 230 -0.42 18.19 0.03
N GLU A 231 0.45 19.02 0.65
CA GLU A 231 1.18 20.06 -0.07
C GLU A 231 2.25 19.50 -1.00
N GLU A 232 2.79 18.30 -0.73
CA GLU A 232 3.70 17.58 -1.64
C GLU A 232 3.00 17.22 -2.96
N MET A 233 1.69 17.01 -2.90
CA MET A 233 0.87 16.72 -4.07
C MET A 233 0.40 17.99 -4.80
N THR A 234 0.18 19.09 -4.07
CA THR A 234 -0.39 20.32 -4.65
C THR A 234 0.64 21.38 -5.04
N ASP A 235 1.80 21.41 -4.38
CA ASP A 235 2.95 22.28 -4.71
C ASP A 235 4.27 21.52 -4.53
N PRO A 236 4.54 20.49 -5.35
CA PRO A 236 5.74 19.68 -5.26
C PRO A 236 7.03 20.44 -5.55
N SER A 237 6.94 21.60 -6.17
CA SER A 237 8.10 22.43 -6.54
C SER A 237 8.49 23.47 -5.50
N ARG A 238 7.75 23.57 -4.38
CA ARG A 238 8.07 24.50 -3.30
C ARG A 238 9.43 24.18 -2.65
N SER A 239 10.06 25.19 -2.09
CA SER A 239 11.36 24.99 -1.41
C SER A 239 11.25 24.02 -0.22
N GLY A 240 12.03 22.96 -0.27
CA GLY A 240 12.06 21.92 0.77
C GLY A 240 11.00 20.84 0.60
N ALA A 241 10.30 20.81 -0.54
CA ALA A 241 9.40 19.70 -0.86
C ALA A 241 10.14 18.36 -0.96
N VAL A 242 9.42 17.28 -0.66
CA VAL A 242 9.92 15.91 -0.77
C VAL A 242 10.15 15.54 -2.23
N TYR A 243 9.22 15.92 -3.12
CA TYR A 243 9.27 15.60 -4.55
C TYR A 243 9.94 16.77 -5.26
N GLY A 244 10.47 17.57 -5.38
CA GLY A 244 11.05 18.64 -6.19
C GLY A 244 10.29 19.01 -7.47
N THR A 245 9.51 18.09 -8.07
CA THR A 245 8.72 18.31 -9.30
C THR A 245 7.43 17.51 -9.30
N ALA A 246 6.47 17.91 -10.13
CA ALA A 246 5.24 17.12 -10.35
C ALA A 246 5.55 15.75 -10.98
N GLN A 247 6.57 15.66 -11.84
CA GLN A 247 7.01 14.39 -12.42
C GLN A 247 7.48 13.40 -11.34
N GLU A 248 8.31 13.84 -10.40
CA GLU A 248 8.76 12.98 -9.29
C GLU A 248 7.61 12.55 -8.41
N GLY A 249 6.61 13.41 -8.17
CA GLY A 249 5.38 13.05 -7.48
C GLY A 249 4.56 11.99 -8.22
N LEU A 250 4.39 12.15 -9.54
CA LEU A 250 3.71 11.14 -10.37
C LEU A 250 4.48 9.84 -10.47
N ASN A 251 5.81 9.87 -10.53
CA ASN A 251 6.64 8.66 -10.45
C ASN A 251 6.38 7.90 -9.13
N ALA A 252 6.33 8.60 -7.99
CA ALA A 252 6.05 7.96 -6.71
C ALA A 252 4.64 7.33 -6.66
N VAL A 253 3.62 7.96 -7.25
CA VAL A 253 2.28 7.38 -7.37
C VAL A 253 2.29 6.17 -8.31
N SER A 254 2.94 6.28 -9.47
CA SER A 254 3.08 5.18 -10.43
C SER A 254 3.80 3.97 -9.81
N ASP A 255 4.90 4.20 -9.08
CA ASP A 255 5.63 3.14 -8.39
C ASP A 255 4.72 2.38 -7.39
N ALA A 256 3.86 3.11 -6.68
CA ALA A 256 2.90 2.48 -5.78
C ALA A 256 1.86 1.62 -6.53
N MET A 257 1.44 2.04 -7.73
CA MET A 257 0.49 1.27 -8.56
C MET A 257 1.03 -0.12 -8.95
N PHE A 258 2.35 -0.33 -8.95
CA PHE A 258 2.97 -1.66 -9.14
C PHE A 258 2.68 -2.65 -8.02
N TYR A 259 2.00 -2.22 -6.94
CA TYR A 259 1.36 -3.13 -5.99
C TYR A 259 0.42 -4.13 -6.70
N LEU A 260 -0.26 -3.69 -7.76
CA LEU A 260 -1.15 -4.56 -8.52
C LEU A 260 -0.39 -5.71 -9.19
N GLU A 261 0.81 -5.47 -9.68
CA GLU A 261 1.68 -6.48 -10.31
C GLU A 261 2.21 -7.48 -9.26
N LYS A 262 2.87 -6.98 -8.23
CA LYS A 262 3.62 -7.83 -7.29
C LYS A 262 2.76 -8.47 -6.22
N GLU A 263 1.95 -7.67 -5.56
CA GLU A 263 1.16 -8.16 -4.44
C GLU A 263 -0.18 -8.74 -4.92
N THR A 264 -0.92 -8.02 -5.76
CA THR A 264 -2.25 -8.47 -6.16
C THR A 264 -2.18 -9.63 -7.15
N LYS A 265 -1.48 -9.46 -8.28
CA LYS A 265 -1.35 -10.51 -9.30
C LYS A 265 -0.54 -11.70 -8.81
N ASP A 266 0.69 -11.46 -8.33
CA ASP A 266 1.63 -12.55 -8.03
C ASP A 266 1.35 -13.21 -6.69
N MET A 267 1.18 -12.43 -5.61
CA MET A 267 1.06 -13.02 -4.28
C MET A 267 -0.38 -13.42 -3.94
N LYS A 268 -1.40 -12.59 -4.27
CA LYS A 268 -2.79 -12.87 -3.90
C LYS A 268 -3.49 -13.82 -4.87
N LEU A 269 -3.06 -13.89 -6.15
CA LEU A 269 -3.66 -14.75 -7.18
C LEU A 269 -2.73 -15.87 -7.65
N ALA A 270 -1.56 -15.56 -8.19
CA ALA A 270 -0.68 -16.57 -8.80
C ALA A 270 -0.16 -17.59 -7.78
N THR A 271 0.21 -17.17 -6.58
CA THR A 271 0.73 -18.07 -5.55
C THR A 271 -0.32 -19.09 -5.07
N PRO A 272 -1.56 -18.72 -4.67
CA PRO A 272 -2.59 -19.69 -4.33
C PRO A 272 -2.95 -20.64 -5.48
N LEU A 273 -2.94 -20.15 -6.73
CA LEU A 273 -3.20 -20.93 -7.94
C LEU A 273 -2.06 -21.89 -8.33
N GLY A 274 -0.91 -21.85 -7.66
CA GLY A 274 0.25 -22.67 -8.02
C GLY A 274 0.99 -22.19 -9.28
N ILE A 275 0.70 -21.00 -9.79
CA ILE A 275 1.36 -20.43 -10.98
C ILE A 275 2.79 -20.01 -10.64
N SER A 276 2.99 -19.36 -9.50
CA SER A 276 4.31 -18.92 -9.00
C SER A 276 4.37 -19.00 -7.47
N GLY A 277 5.59 -19.07 -6.90
CA GLY A 277 5.79 -19.00 -5.45
C GLY A 277 5.20 -20.15 -4.61
N CYS A 278 4.71 -21.20 -5.27
CA CYS A 278 4.09 -22.39 -4.68
C CYS A 278 4.89 -23.65 -5.06
N SER A 279 5.04 -24.61 -4.14
CA SER A 279 5.76 -25.87 -4.38
C SER A 279 4.85 -27.05 -4.71
N THR A 280 3.55 -26.84 -4.69
CA THR A 280 2.50 -27.83 -4.97
C THR A 280 1.63 -27.32 -6.13
N GLU A 281 0.68 -28.14 -6.59
CA GLU A 281 -0.23 -27.77 -7.68
C GLU A 281 -1.07 -26.52 -7.33
N GLN A 282 -1.43 -26.36 -6.06
CA GLN A 282 -2.11 -25.20 -5.48
C GLN A 282 -1.61 -24.97 -4.05
N CYS A 283 -1.67 -23.74 -3.57
CA CYS A 283 -1.30 -23.33 -2.21
C CYS A 283 -2.44 -22.54 -1.53
N PRO A 284 -3.55 -23.17 -1.16
CA PRO A 284 -4.69 -22.49 -0.54
C PRO A 284 -4.37 -21.84 0.80
N ASP A 285 -3.32 -22.29 1.48
CA ASP A 285 -2.77 -21.70 2.71
C ASP A 285 -2.04 -20.37 2.46
N ARG A 286 -1.85 -19.99 1.20
CA ARG A 286 -1.25 -18.72 0.77
C ARG A 286 -2.29 -17.66 0.39
N LEU A 287 -3.58 -17.96 0.47
CA LEU A 287 -4.62 -16.94 0.36
C LEU A 287 -4.40 -15.87 1.44
N GLU A 288 -4.62 -14.61 1.08
CA GLU A 288 -4.36 -13.47 1.97
C GLU A 288 -5.24 -13.50 3.22
N SER A 289 -6.55 -13.71 3.06
CA SER A 289 -7.55 -13.73 4.13
C SER A 289 -8.01 -15.17 4.37
N LEU A 290 -7.32 -15.86 5.28
CA LEU A 290 -7.52 -17.29 5.52
C LEU A 290 -8.69 -17.61 6.43
N TRP A 291 -9.07 -16.71 7.33
CA TRP A 291 -10.05 -16.93 8.38
C TRP A 291 -11.39 -16.27 8.09
N ALA A 292 -11.35 -15.06 7.55
CA ALA A 292 -12.55 -14.35 7.07
C ALA A 292 -13.01 -14.84 5.69
N PHE A 293 -12.16 -15.56 4.93
CA PHE A 293 -12.37 -15.97 3.54
C PHE A 293 -12.64 -14.79 2.60
N TRP A 294 -12.01 -13.65 2.87
CA TRP A 294 -12.28 -12.36 2.23
C TRP A 294 -11.28 -12.01 1.11
N SER A 295 -10.47 -12.99 0.66
CA SER A 295 -9.38 -12.78 -0.31
C SER A 295 -9.86 -12.23 -1.66
N LYS A 296 -11.05 -12.64 -2.12
CA LYS A 296 -11.66 -12.15 -3.37
C LYS A 296 -11.97 -10.66 -3.27
N GLU A 297 -12.60 -10.26 -2.20
CA GLU A 297 -12.99 -8.88 -1.91
C GLU A 297 -11.76 -7.96 -1.78
N HIS A 298 -10.64 -8.49 -1.26
CA HIS A 298 -9.36 -7.78 -1.21
C HIS A 298 -8.82 -7.48 -2.62
N VAL A 299 -8.82 -8.46 -3.52
CA VAL A 299 -8.38 -8.26 -4.91
C VAL A 299 -9.29 -7.26 -5.64
N ILE A 300 -10.61 -7.37 -5.48
CA ILE A 300 -11.57 -6.40 -6.05
C ILE A 300 -11.29 -4.99 -5.52
N ALA A 301 -11.05 -4.84 -4.22
CA ALA A 301 -10.74 -3.55 -3.62
C ALA A 301 -9.39 -2.98 -4.09
N ASN A 302 -8.36 -3.81 -4.29
CA ASN A 302 -7.10 -3.38 -4.89
C ASN A 302 -7.30 -2.85 -6.32
N LEU A 303 -8.06 -3.57 -7.15
CA LEU A 303 -8.39 -3.15 -8.51
C LEU A 303 -9.14 -1.80 -8.53
N ARG A 304 -10.11 -1.63 -7.64
CA ARG A 304 -10.85 -0.37 -7.49
C ARG A 304 -9.97 0.78 -6.98
N GLY A 305 -9.03 0.50 -6.07
CA GLY A 305 -8.04 1.49 -5.63
C GLY A 305 -7.11 1.94 -6.76
N PHE A 306 -6.64 0.99 -7.58
CA PHE A 306 -5.88 1.28 -8.79
C PHE A 306 -6.71 2.10 -9.79
N GLN A 307 -7.97 1.70 -10.04
CA GLN A 307 -8.89 2.43 -10.92
C GLN A 307 -9.09 3.87 -10.45
N SER A 308 -9.21 4.09 -9.14
CA SER A 308 -9.35 5.44 -8.58
C SER A 308 -8.12 6.32 -8.84
N LEU A 309 -6.90 5.78 -8.75
CA LEU A 309 -5.69 6.51 -9.13
C LEU A 309 -5.63 6.74 -10.64
N TYR A 310 -6.04 5.76 -11.42
CA TYR A 310 -6.00 5.85 -12.89
C TYR A 310 -6.95 6.92 -13.41
N LEU A 311 -8.22 6.93 -12.96
CA LEU A 311 -9.28 7.86 -13.38
C LEU A 311 -9.35 9.15 -12.55
N GLY A 312 -8.55 9.31 -11.49
CA GLY A 312 -8.53 10.52 -10.66
C GLY A 312 -9.78 10.74 -9.79
N GLY A 313 -10.62 9.72 -9.58
CA GLY A 313 -11.89 9.82 -8.89
C GLY A 313 -12.19 8.66 -7.94
N ALA A 314 -13.30 8.72 -7.19
CA ALA A 314 -13.82 7.59 -6.44
C ALA A 314 -14.24 6.44 -7.41
N PRO A 315 -14.38 5.18 -6.94
CA PRO A 315 -14.81 4.09 -7.81
C PRO A 315 -16.12 4.41 -8.53
N GLY A 316 -16.07 4.47 -9.87
CA GLY A 316 -17.21 4.83 -10.72
C GLY A 316 -17.31 6.31 -11.08
N ASP A 317 -16.46 7.16 -10.54
CA ASP A 317 -16.32 8.56 -10.89
C ASP A 317 -15.11 8.76 -11.81
N ASP A 318 -15.27 9.60 -12.83
CA ASP A 318 -14.23 10.04 -13.74
C ASP A 318 -13.79 11.45 -13.31
N GLY A 319 -12.57 11.55 -12.79
CA GLY A 319 -11.98 12.79 -12.28
C GLY A 319 -10.82 13.25 -13.17
N LEU A 320 -9.76 13.76 -12.56
CA LEU A 320 -8.54 14.13 -13.26
C LEU A 320 -7.44 13.14 -12.88
N GLY A 321 -7.13 12.19 -13.80
CA GLY A 321 -6.28 11.04 -13.56
C GLY A 321 -5.13 10.86 -14.55
N PHE A 322 -4.52 9.69 -14.52
CA PHE A 322 -3.47 9.33 -15.47
C PHE A 322 -4.00 9.12 -16.89
N ASP A 323 -5.24 8.70 -17.05
CA ASP A 323 -5.90 8.58 -18.35
C ASP A 323 -5.98 9.92 -19.09
N ASP A 324 -6.24 11.01 -18.36
CA ASP A 324 -6.21 12.37 -18.92
C ASP A 324 -4.82 12.75 -19.44
N LEU A 325 -3.75 12.36 -18.74
CA LEU A 325 -2.39 12.62 -19.23
C LEU A 325 -2.10 11.84 -20.51
N LEU A 326 -2.56 10.58 -20.60
CA LEU A 326 -2.44 9.78 -21.83
C LEU A 326 -3.21 10.43 -22.99
N ARG A 327 -4.44 10.88 -22.76
CA ARG A 327 -5.27 11.55 -23.77
C ARG A 327 -4.66 12.89 -24.21
N ASP A 328 -4.13 13.69 -23.29
CA ASP A 328 -3.45 14.95 -23.59
C ASP A 328 -2.19 14.73 -24.46
N MET A 329 -1.56 13.55 -24.37
CA MET A 329 -0.43 13.15 -25.22
C MET A 329 -0.86 12.49 -26.53
N GLY A 330 -2.16 12.33 -26.78
CA GLY A 330 -2.72 11.69 -27.97
C GLY A 330 -2.64 10.16 -27.96
N ALA A 331 -2.55 9.56 -26.78
CA ALA A 331 -2.54 8.11 -26.56
C ALA A 331 -3.93 7.62 -26.09
N ASP A 332 -5.00 8.07 -26.75
CA ASP A 332 -6.38 7.72 -26.41
C ASP A 332 -6.62 6.22 -26.43
N ASP A 333 -5.99 5.49 -27.35
CA ASP A 333 -6.09 4.03 -27.46
C ASP A 333 -5.50 3.32 -26.22
N VAL A 334 -4.37 3.79 -25.70
CA VAL A 334 -3.77 3.25 -24.46
C VAL A 334 -4.66 3.53 -23.26
N ALA A 335 -5.26 4.75 -23.20
CA ALA A 335 -6.18 5.11 -22.14
C ALA A 335 -7.43 4.21 -22.15
N ASP A 336 -8.03 4.01 -23.32
CA ASP A 336 -9.23 3.19 -23.50
C ASP A 336 -8.95 1.69 -23.23
N ASP A 337 -7.80 1.18 -23.66
CA ASP A 337 -7.38 -0.21 -23.42
C ASP A 337 -7.18 -0.48 -21.92
N MET A 338 -6.54 0.42 -21.17
CA MET A 338 -6.36 0.30 -19.72
C MET A 338 -7.68 0.33 -18.97
N GLU A 339 -8.57 1.27 -19.31
CA GLU A 339 -9.91 1.37 -18.70
C GLU A 339 -10.74 0.11 -18.95
N SER A 340 -10.73 -0.40 -20.19
CA SER A 340 -11.39 -1.63 -20.57
C SER A 340 -10.83 -2.84 -19.83
N ALA A 341 -9.50 -2.94 -19.72
CA ALA A 341 -8.82 -4.02 -19.00
C ALA A 341 -9.14 -4.01 -17.50
N LEU A 342 -9.15 -2.82 -16.88
CA LEU A 342 -9.53 -2.66 -15.46
C LEU A 342 -10.97 -3.08 -15.20
N THR A 343 -11.90 -2.64 -16.05
CA THR A 343 -13.32 -3.03 -15.95
C THR A 343 -13.45 -4.55 -16.08
N ALA A 344 -12.80 -5.15 -17.08
CA ALA A 344 -12.82 -6.59 -17.28
C ALA A 344 -12.20 -7.37 -16.10
N ALA A 345 -11.11 -6.86 -15.50
CA ALA A 345 -10.47 -7.49 -14.34
C ALA A 345 -11.38 -7.46 -13.11
N ILE A 346 -12.06 -6.34 -12.85
CA ILE A 346 -13.03 -6.22 -11.76
C ILE A 346 -14.20 -7.18 -11.99
N ASP A 347 -14.86 -7.11 -13.15
CA ASP A 347 -16.03 -7.91 -13.48
C ASP A 347 -15.71 -9.43 -13.42
N THR A 348 -14.56 -9.83 -13.97
CA THR A 348 -14.13 -11.25 -13.96
C THR A 348 -13.84 -11.74 -12.54
N THR A 349 -13.24 -10.90 -11.71
CA THR A 349 -12.95 -11.24 -10.31
C THR A 349 -14.25 -11.34 -9.49
N GLU A 350 -15.20 -10.43 -9.69
CA GLU A 350 -16.52 -10.45 -9.06
C GLU A 350 -17.34 -11.68 -9.48
N ALA A 351 -17.20 -12.12 -10.74
CA ALA A 351 -17.89 -13.27 -11.27
C ALA A 351 -17.38 -14.62 -10.73
N VAL A 352 -16.22 -14.67 -10.06
CA VAL A 352 -15.74 -15.92 -9.43
C VAL A 352 -16.76 -16.39 -8.39
N PRO A 353 -17.32 -17.61 -8.54
CA PRO A 353 -18.33 -18.11 -7.61
C PRO A 353 -17.78 -18.32 -6.20
N GLY A 354 -18.55 -17.92 -5.19
CA GLY A 354 -18.18 -18.10 -3.79
C GLY A 354 -16.91 -17.32 -3.39
N THR A 355 -16.16 -17.87 -2.46
CA THR A 355 -14.87 -17.36 -2.01
C THR A 355 -13.72 -17.91 -2.87
N PHE A 356 -12.56 -17.27 -2.87
CA PHE A 356 -11.37 -17.82 -3.54
C PHE A 356 -10.95 -19.18 -2.97
N ARG A 357 -11.21 -19.42 -1.68
CA ARG A 357 -10.93 -20.72 -1.07
C ARG A 357 -11.79 -21.84 -1.64
N GLU A 358 -13.07 -21.57 -1.84
CA GLU A 358 -14.00 -22.50 -2.49
C GLU A 358 -13.66 -22.64 -3.97
N ALA A 359 -13.38 -21.53 -4.66
CA ALA A 359 -13.05 -21.54 -6.09
C ALA A 359 -11.79 -22.36 -6.39
N LEU A 360 -10.75 -22.35 -5.56
CA LEU A 360 -9.56 -23.18 -5.76
C LEU A 360 -9.90 -24.68 -5.84
N THR A 361 -10.91 -25.15 -5.12
CA THR A 361 -11.29 -26.57 -5.10
C THR A 361 -12.43 -26.93 -6.04
N GLU A 362 -13.36 -26.03 -6.27
CA GLU A 362 -14.62 -26.30 -6.97
C GLU A 362 -14.67 -25.68 -8.37
N ASN A 363 -13.95 -24.57 -8.59
CA ASN A 363 -13.96 -23.82 -9.86
C ASN A 363 -12.65 -23.05 -10.08
N GLU A 364 -11.51 -23.73 -9.99
CA GLU A 364 -10.17 -23.14 -10.22
C GLU A 364 -10.06 -22.40 -11.57
N PRO A 365 -10.69 -22.84 -12.68
CA PRO A 365 -10.66 -22.09 -13.93
C PRO A 365 -11.17 -20.65 -13.81
N ALA A 366 -12.24 -20.39 -13.03
CA ALA A 366 -12.76 -19.04 -12.86
C ALA A 366 -11.77 -18.13 -12.11
N MET A 367 -11.07 -18.66 -11.09
CA MET A 367 -10.02 -17.89 -10.41
C MET A 367 -8.81 -17.65 -11.32
N ARG A 368 -8.49 -18.59 -12.20
CA ARG A 368 -7.44 -18.43 -13.22
C ARG A 368 -7.79 -17.39 -14.28
N GLU A 369 -9.08 -17.31 -14.66
CA GLU A 369 -9.57 -16.24 -15.54
C GLU A 369 -9.42 -14.86 -14.88
N ALA A 370 -9.71 -14.73 -13.58
CA ALA A 370 -9.47 -13.50 -12.84
C ALA A 370 -7.97 -13.13 -12.82
N PHE A 371 -7.07 -14.10 -12.57
CA PHE A 371 -5.63 -13.87 -12.67
C PHE A 371 -5.22 -13.36 -14.06
N MET A 372 -5.68 -13.99 -15.14
CA MET A 372 -5.36 -13.55 -16.50
C MET A 372 -5.90 -12.15 -16.82
N ALA A 373 -7.08 -11.81 -16.31
CA ALA A 373 -7.64 -10.47 -16.50
C ALA A 373 -6.81 -9.39 -15.76
N VAL A 374 -6.35 -9.67 -14.55
CA VAL A 374 -5.42 -8.78 -13.81
C VAL A 374 -4.07 -8.68 -14.54
N GLN A 375 -3.57 -9.77 -15.12
CA GLN A 375 -2.32 -9.78 -15.89
C GLN A 375 -2.38 -8.81 -17.08
N VAL A 376 -3.52 -8.73 -17.79
CA VAL A 376 -3.67 -7.75 -18.89
C VAL A 376 -3.47 -6.32 -18.39
N VAL A 377 -4.03 -5.96 -17.24
CA VAL A 377 -3.86 -4.63 -16.64
C VAL A 377 -2.39 -4.36 -16.32
N THR A 378 -1.72 -5.34 -15.71
CA THR A 378 -0.32 -5.17 -15.30
C THR A 378 0.65 -5.18 -16.47
N ASP A 379 0.33 -5.87 -17.58
CA ASP A 379 1.11 -5.82 -18.81
C ASP A 379 1.02 -4.43 -19.48
N LEU A 380 -0.16 -3.83 -19.53
CA LEU A 380 -0.35 -2.45 -19.99
C LEU A 380 0.41 -1.45 -19.08
N LEU A 381 0.36 -1.66 -17.76
CA LEU A 381 1.10 -0.83 -16.79
C LEU A 381 2.61 -0.87 -17.05
N LYS A 382 3.17 -2.06 -17.28
CA LYS A 382 4.63 -2.26 -17.50
C LYS A 382 5.12 -1.72 -18.85
N SER A 383 4.26 -1.62 -19.84
CA SER A 383 4.64 -1.29 -21.22
C SER A 383 4.23 0.12 -21.63
N ASP A 384 3.03 0.25 -22.13
CA ASP A 384 2.57 1.47 -22.81
C ASP A 384 2.36 2.63 -21.85
N PHE A 385 1.81 2.35 -20.65
CA PHE A 385 1.56 3.38 -19.64
C PHE A 385 2.83 4.12 -19.20
N LEU A 386 3.87 3.38 -18.77
CA LEU A 386 5.15 4.00 -18.36
C LEU A 386 5.82 4.75 -19.51
N SER A 387 5.82 4.13 -20.70
CA SER A 387 6.52 4.66 -21.86
C SER A 387 5.88 5.96 -22.38
N MET A 388 4.55 6.01 -22.43
CA MET A 388 3.81 7.17 -22.93
C MET A 388 3.88 8.36 -21.98
N LEU A 389 3.87 8.11 -20.67
CA LEU A 389 3.90 9.16 -19.64
C LEU A 389 5.32 9.55 -19.20
N ASP A 390 6.37 8.94 -19.79
CA ASP A 390 7.77 9.17 -19.39
C ASP A 390 7.97 8.97 -17.88
N LEU A 391 7.34 7.91 -17.34
CA LEU A 391 7.44 7.52 -15.93
C LEU A 391 8.61 6.57 -15.73
N GLU A 392 9.23 6.65 -14.56
CA GLU A 392 10.32 5.75 -14.17
C GLU A 392 9.76 4.36 -13.89
N ALA A 393 10.44 3.32 -14.40
CA ALA A 393 10.12 1.96 -14.02
C ALA A 393 10.63 1.71 -12.60
N PRO A 394 9.78 1.24 -11.66
CA PRO A 394 10.21 1.01 -10.29
C PRO A 394 11.22 -0.13 -10.20
N ASP A 395 12.15 -0.04 -9.23
CA ASP A 395 13.16 -1.08 -8.97
C ASP A 395 12.51 -2.46 -8.73
N ARG A 396 11.32 -2.48 -8.15
CA ARG A 396 10.55 -3.72 -7.92
C ARG A 396 10.05 -4.40 -9.21
N ALA A 397 9.94 -3.66 -10.31
CA ALA A 397 9.61 -4.23 -11.62
C ALA A 397 10.82 -4.86 -12.31
N ALA A 398 12.04 -4.53 -11.88
CA ALA A 398 13.26 -5.07 -12.44
C ALA A 398 13.42 -6.56 -12.04
N GLY A 399 13.34 -7.45 -13.03
CA GLY A 399 13.52 -8.89 -12.82
C GLY A 399 12.25 -9.72 -13.02
N ASP A 400 11.14 -9.11 -13.37
CA ASP A 400 9.97 -9.83 -13.87
C ASP A 400 10.17 -10.08 -15.38
N ASN A 401 10.38 -11.33 -15.71
CA ASN A 401 10.47 -11.82 -17.10
C ASN A 401 9.30 -12.79 -17.35
N ASP A 402 8.09 -12.41 -16.99
CA ASP A 402 6.88 -13.19 -17.30
C ASP A 402 6.54 -13.15 -18.79
#